data_58fe2afecf62ac5bc9cb6574b4cdbc60
#
_entry.id   58fe2afecf62ac5bc9cb6574b4cdbc60
#
_cell.length_a   1.000
_cell.length_b   1.000
_cell.length_c   1.000
_cell.angle_alpha   90.00
_cell.angle_beta   90.00
_cell.angle_gamma   90.00
#
_symmetry.space_group_name_H-M   'P 1'
#
loop_
_entity.id
_entity.type
_entity.pdbx_description
1 polymer ?
#
loop_
_entity_poly.entity_id
_entity_poly.type
_entity_poly.pdbx_seq_one_letter_code
_entity_poly.pdbx_strand_id
1 'polypeptide(L)'
;WTVIILLVTGVVLSSLYRQAVERAFDRRLGVYLRTLVADIASPEEAGEKFPQSLGEPLFELPLSGWYWQVTRVDAGKTEVRSSRSLWDGGLPHLRDQGIPGSADGSRAGYVGGPEDQRLRLVERNVDLGDEGHYLVAIAGDAAEISDETRSFDQALVVTFSILAAVLLLTTTFQVRFGLAPLKRITDGLAAIRSGSAERLSGKFP
;
A
#
# COMPACT_ATOMS: atom_id res chain seq x y z
N TRP A 1 -0.52 -14.33 -25.10
CA TRP A 1 -1.62 -14.29 -24.13
C TRP A 1 -1.11 -14.49 -22.71
N THR A 2 -0.30 -15.49 -22.43
CA THR A 2 0.19 -15.81 -21.08
C THR A 2 0.92 -14.64 -20.41
N VAL A 3 1.78 -13.94 -21.14
CA VAL A 3 2.50 -12.76 -20.63
C VAL A 3 1.54 -11.62 -20.26
N ILE A 4 0.51 -11.39 -21.08
CA ILE A 4 -0.50 -10.36 -20.81
C ILE A 4 -1.28 -10.71 -19.53
N ILE A 5 -1.69 -11.98 -19.38
CA ILE A 5 -2.40 -12.44 -18.18
C ILE A 5 -1.53 -12.26 -16.95
N LEU A 6 -0.26 -12.64 -16.98
CA LEU A 6 0.69 -12.47 -15.88
C LEU A 6 0.85 -10.99 -15.51
N LEU A 7 0.97 -10.10 -16.51
CA LEU A 7 1.13 -8.67 -16.28
C LEU A 7 -0.13 -8.08 -15.62
N VAL A 8 -1.32 -8.39 -16.16
CA VAL A 8 -2.59 -7.93 -15.58
C VAL A 8 -2.75 -8.45 -14.15
N THR A 9 -2.49 -9.74 -13.93
CA THR A 9 -2.55 -10.35 -12.59
C THR A 9 -1.58 -9.67 -11.63
N GLY A 10 -0.35 -9.35 -12.07
CA GLY A 10 0.64 -8.64 -11.28
C GLY A 10 0.17 -7.26 -10.85
N VAL A 11 -0.36 -6.47 -11.78
CA VAL A 11 -0.88 -5.13 -11.49
C VAL A 11 -2.07 -5.19 -10.52
N VAL A 12 -3.00 -6.12 -10.72
CA VAL A 12 -4.16 -6.29 -9.82
C VAL A 12 -3.69 -6.68 -8.43
N LEU A 13 -2.77 -7.64 -8.32
CA LEU A 13 -2.26 -8.12 -7.03
C LEU A 13 -1.50 -7.03 -6.27
N SER A 14 -0.63 -6.27 -6.97
CA SER A 14 0.08 -5.11 -6.40
C SER A 14 -0.90 -4.06 -5.89
N SER A 15 -1.94 -3.73 -6.66
CA SER A 15 -2.94 -2.74 -6.24
C SER A 15 -3.75 -3.18 -5.02
N LEU A 16 -4.15 -4.47 -4.97
CA LEU A 16 -4.86 -5.04 -3.82
C LEU A 16 -3.98 -5.05 -2.57
N TYR A 17 -2.70 -5.42 -2.71
CA TYR A 17 -1.76 -5.41 -1.60
C TYR A 17 -1.54 -4.00 -1.05
N ARG A 18 -1.32 -3.01 -1.92
CA ARG A 18 -1.19 -1.61 -1.52
C ARG A 18 -2.41 -1.13 -0.73
N GLN A 19 -3.62 -1.43 -1.20
CA GLN A 19 -4.84 -1.09 -0.46
C GLN A 19 -4.93 -1.80 0.91
N ALA A 20 -4.44 -3.04 1.00
CA ALA A 20 -4.43 -3.77 2.26
C ALA A 20 -3.45 -3.15 3.26
N VAL A 21 -2.26 -2.76 2.81
CA VAL A 21 -1.24 -2.07 3.63
C VAL A 21 -1.77 -0.70 4.10
N GLU A 22 -2.33 0.11 3.19
CA GLU A 22 -2.93 1.41 3.56
C GLU A 22 -4.04 1.26 4.60
N ARG A 23 -4.95 0.29 4.43
CA ARG A 23 -6.00 0.03 5.43
C ARG A 23 -5.44 -0.46 6.76
N ALA A 24 -4.37 -1.23 6.75
CA ALA A 24 -3.70 -1.67 7.98
C ALA A 24 -3.07 -0.48 8.71
N PHE A 25 -2.43 0.41 7.97
CA PHE A 25 -1.86 1.64 8.49
C PHE A 25 -2.93 2.58 9.06
N ASP A 26 -4.02 2.80 8.31
CA ASP A 26 -5.16 3.61 8.77
C ASP A 26 -5.80 3.05 10.05
N ARG A 27 -5.88 1.72 10.18
CA ARG A 27 -6.36 1.09 11.43
C ARG A 27 -5.42 1.37 12.60
N ARG A 28 -4.10 1.35 12.38
CA ARG A 28 -3.09 1.69 13.41
C ARG A 28 -3.24 3.14 13.85
N LEU A 29 -3.32 4.08 12.90
CA LEU A 29 -3.59 5.50 13.18
C LEU A 29 -4.92 5.67 13.92
N GLY A 30 -5.96 4.93 13.51
CA GLY A 30 -7.28 4.95 14.15
C GLY A 30 -7.28 4.46 15.61
N VAL A 31 -6.33 3.61 16.02
CA VAL A 31 -6.15 3.23 17.44
C VAL A 31 -5.67 4.42 18.24
N TYR A 32 -4.59 5.08 17.81
CA TYR A 32 -4.06 6.27 18.48
C TYR A 32 -5.06 7.43 18.50
N LEU A 33 -5.81 7.61 17.40
CA LEU A 33 -6.84 8.63 17.33
C LEU A 33 -7.94 8.40 18.38
N ARG A 34 -8.38 7.14 18.57
CA ARG A 34 -9.36 6.82 19.61
C ARG A 34 -8.83 7.05 21.02
N THR A 35 -7.56 6.71 21.27
CA THR A 35 -6.91 6.99 22.56
C THR A 35 -6.89 8.50 22.82
N LEU A 36 -6.49 9.29 21.83
CA LEU A 36 -6.44 10.75 21.94
C LEU A 36 -7.83 11.35 22.19
N VAL A 37 -8.85 10.84 21.51
CA VAL A 37 -10.25 11.26 21.73
C VAL A 37 -10.73 10.88 23.14
N ALA A 38 -10.38 9.69 23.63
CA ALA A 38 -10.74 9.26 24.98
C ALA A 38 -10.10 10.13 26.06
N ASP A 39 -8.83 10.50 25.85
CA ASP A 39 -8.11 11.38 26.80
C ASP A 39 -8.72 12.78 26.84
N ILE A 40 -9.12 13.35 25.67
CA ILE A 40 -9.79 14.66 25.61
C ILE A 40 -11.17 14.61 26.26
N ALA A 41 -11.89 13.48 26.13
CA ALA A 41 -13.23 13.30 26.67
C ALA A 41 -13.25 12.90 28.15
N SER A 42 -12.10 12.59 28.74
CA SER A 42 -12.01 12.21 30.17
C SER A 42 -12.12 13.44 31.06
N PRO A 43 -12.98 13.42 32.11
CA PRO A 43 -13.04 14.50 33.08
C PRO A 43 -11.70 14.66 33.80
N GLU A 44 -11.29 15.89 34.01
CA GLU A 44 -10.02 16.23 34.65
C GLU A 44 -9.91 15.70 36.09
N GLU A 45 -8.92 14.82 36.34
CA GLU A 45 -8.41 14.61 37.70
C GLU A 45 -7.17 15.49 38.03
N ALA A 46 -6.56 16.18 37.06
CA ALA A 46 -5.28 16.89 37.27
C ALA A 46 -5.07 18.19 36.48
N GLY A 47 -6.11 18.87 35.99
CA GLY A 47 -5.95 20.23 35.41
C GLY A 47 -5.30 20.29 34.01
N GLU A 48 -4.91 19.20 33.39
CA GLU A 48 -4.40 19.15 32.01
C GLU A 48 -5.29 18.25 31.13
N LYS A 49 -6.07 18.88 30.25
CA LYS A 49 -7.01 18.22 29.32
C LYS A 49 -6.36 17.46 28.16
N PHE A 50 -5.04 17.38 28.09
CA PHE A 50 -4.36 16.84 26.93
C PHE A 50 -3.32 15.79 27.33
N PRO A 51 -3.23 14.67 26.58
CA PRO A 51 -2.25 13.65 26.87
C PRO A 51 -0.84 14.22 26.74
N GLN A 52 -0.03 14.05 27.76
CA GLN A 52 1.39 14.37 27.66
C GLN A 52 2.14 13.36 26.80
N SER A 53 1.63 12.12 26.70
CA SER A 53 2.20 11.06 25.89
C SER A 53 1.14 10.01 25.55
N LEU A 54 1.07 9.60 24.27
CA LEU A 54 0.22 8.48 23.80
C LEU A 54 0.85 7.11 24.02
N GLY A 55 1.95 7.04 24.81
CA GLY A 55 2.67 5.81 25.07
C GLY A 55 3.54 5.31 23.89
N GLU A 56 3.60 6.05 22.80
CA GLU A 56 4.45 5.76 21.64
C GLU A 56 5.63 6.75 21.61
N PRO A 57 6.88 6.29 21.77
CA PRO A 57 8.06 7.16 21.79
C PRO A 57 8.24 8.02 20.55
N LEU A 58 7.70 7.60 19.41
CA LEU A 58 7.80 8.35 18.15
C LEU A 58 7.08 9.70 18.21
N PHE A 59 6.05 9.88 19.04
CA PHE A 59 5.39 11.18 19.22
C PHE A 59 6.20 12.17 20.06
N GLU A 60 7.26 11.70 20.72
CA GLU A 60 8.16 12.54 21.52
C GLU A 60 9.44 12.93 20.77
N LEU A 61 9.83 12.16 19.74
CA LEU A 61 11.04 12.39 18.95
C LEU A 61 10.79 13.46 17.90
N PRO A 62 11.53 14.57 17.90
CA PRO A 62 11.37 15.63 16.89
C PRO A 62 11.50 15.07 15.46
N LEU A 63 10.59 15.46 14.58
CA LEU A 63 10.60 15.13 13.15
C LEU A 63 10.58 13.62 12.84
N SER A 64 10.03 12.82 13.75
CA SER A 64 9.97 11.35 13.65
C SER A 64 9.11 10.82 12.51
N GLY A 65 8.27 11.65 11.89
CA GLY A 65 7.24 11.23 10.94
C GLY A 65 5.92 10.81 11.60
N TRP A 66 5.86 10.75 12.93
CA TRP A 66 4.65 10.42 13.70
C TRP A 66 4.20 11.62 14.50
N TYR A 67 3.00 12.13 14.18
CA TYR A 67 2.49 13.39 14.70
C TYR A 67 1.04 13.25 15.13
N TRP A 68 0.66 14.00 16.18
CA TRP A 68 -0.74 14.24 16.47
C TRP A 68 -0.99 15.73 16.66
N GLN A 69 -2.22 16.15 16.37
CA GLN A 69 -2.68 17.51 16.57
C GLN A 69 -4.15 17.50 16.98
N VAL A 70 -4.47 18.31 17.97
CA VAL A 70 -5.83 18.59 18.43
C VAL A 70 -6.09 20.07 18.26
N THR A 71 -7.11 20.40 17.51
CA THR A 71 -7.54 21.77 17.25
C THR A 71 -8.92 21.97 17.83
N ARG A 72 -9.07 22.86 18.79
CA ARG A 72 -10.37 23.28 19.31
C ARG A 72 -10.96 24.30 18.34
N VAL A 73 -12.18 24.04 17.85
CA VAL A 73 -12.86 24.87 16.84
C VAL A 73 -14.11 25.47 17.46
N ASP A 74 -13.94 26.38 18.41
CA ASP A 74 -15.05 27.13 19.00
C ASP A 74 -15.10 28.56 18.46
N ALA A 75 -16.26 29.15 18.47
CA ALA A 75 -16.49 30.53 18.00
C ALA A 75 -15.60 31.54 18.79
N GLY A 76 -14.48 31.92 18.19
CA GLY A 76 -13.63 33.03 18.65
C GLY A 76 -12.24 32.68 19.19
N LYS A 77 -11.91 31.44 19.42
CA LYS A 77 -10.54 31.01 19.79
C LYS A 77 -10.20 29.66 19.17
N THR A 78 -9.18 29.64 18.35
CA THR A 78 -8.56 28.39 17.89
C THR A 78 -7.42 28.05 18.83
N GLU A 79 -7.57 27.00 19.63
CA GLU A 79 -6.50 26.47 20.45
C GLU A 79 -5.96 25.20 19.76
N VAL A 80 -4.66 25.20 19.47
CA VAL A 80 -3.99 24.08 18.82
C VAL A 80 -3.00 23.47 19.80
N ARG A 81 -3.08 22.16 19.99
CA ARG A 81 -2.12 21.36 20.72
C ARG A 81 -1.59 20.27 19.81
N SER A 82 -0.29 20.00 19.88
CA SER A 82 0.37 19.03 19.02
C SER A 82 1.41 18.20 19.78
N SER A 83 1.79 17.06 19.18
CA SER A 83 2.89 16.25 19.69
C SER A 83 4.20 17.03 19.68
N ARG A 84 5.12 16.67 20.56
CA ARG A 84 6.48 17.25 20.58
C ARG A 84 7.24 16.97 19.29
N SER A 85 6.94 15.83 18.65
CA SER A 85 7.54 15.45 17.37
C SER A 85 7.25 16.45 16.24
N LEU A 86 6.10 17.17 16.28
CA LEU A 86 5.72 18.15 15.26
C LEU A 86 6.53 19.46 15.34
N TRP A 87 7.22 19.69 16.48
CA TRP A 87 8.04 20.89 16.73
C TRP A 87 7.19 22.15 16.56
N ASP A 88 7.64 23.11 15.74
CA ASP A 88 6.93 24.36 15.45
C ASP A 88 5.97 24.25 14.25
N GLY A 89 5.78 23.05 13.71
CA GLY A 89 4.93 22.80 12.56
C GLY A 89 3.44 22.64 12.92
N GLY A 90 2.60 22.55 11.89
CA GLY A 90 1.17 22.22 11.99
C GLY A 90 0.79 21.18 10.95
N LEU A 91 -0.18 20.33 11.28
CA LEU A 91 -0.76 19.40 10.31
C LEU A 91 -1.83 20.13 9.48
N PRO A 92 -1.80 19.98 8.16
CA PRO A 92 -2.86 20.51 7.30
C PRO A 92 -4.17 19.74 7.54
N HIS A 93 -5.30 20.41 7.39
CA HIS A 93 -6.60 19.80 7.56
C HIS A 93 -7.09 19.16 6.26
N LEU A 94 -7.50 17.90 6.31
CA LEU A 94 -8.03 17.17 5.14
C LEU A 94 -9.36 17.75 4.66
N ARG A 95 -10.12 18.34 5.56
CA ARG A 95 -11.36 19.05 5.22
C ARG A 95 -11.11 20.17 4.22
N ASP A 96 -10.05 20.95 4.43
CA ASP A 96 -9.71 22.10 3.59
C ASP A 96 -9.19 21.67 2.20
N GLN A 97 -8.72 20.43 2.11
CA GLN A 97 -8.32 19.79 0.84
C GLN A 97 -9.50 19.13 0.09
N GLY A 98 -10.72 19.25 0.60
CA GLY A 98 -11.92 18.71 -0.03
C GLY A 98 -12.05 17.18 0.06
N ILE A 99 -11.29 16.52 0.95
CA ILE A 99 -11.34 15.06 1.12
C ILE A 99 -12.68 14.71 1.82
N PRO A 100 -13.50 13.84 1.22
CA PRO A 100 -14.79 13.47 1.78
C PRO A 100 -14.62 12.68 3.08
N GLY A 101 -15.54 12.90 4.03
CA GLY A 101 -15.60 12.10 5.24
C GLY A 101 -16.18 10.72 4.99
N SER A 102 -15.70 9.73 5.72
CA SER A 102 -16.29 8.41 5.82
C SER A 102 -17.58 8.42 6.65
N ALA A 103 -18.33 7.32 6.66
CA ALA A 103 -19.59 7.19 7.39
C ALA A 103 -19.45 7.38 8.91
N ASP A 104 -18.26 7.15 9.47
CA ASP A 104 -17.92 7.37 10.89
C ASP A 104 -17.41 8.79 11.19
N GLY A 105 -17.47 9.70 10.20
CA GLY A 105 -17.01 11.08 10.32
C GLY A 105 -15.49 11.27 10.26
N SER A 106 -14.72 10.21 10.04
CA SER A 106 -13.28 10.28 9.84
C SER A 106 -12.94 10.62 8.39
N ARG A 107 -11.77 11.22 8.18
CA ARG A 107 -11.14 11.41 6.86
C ARG A 107 -9.73 10.84 6.90
N ALA A 108 -9.31 10.23 5.80
CA ALA A 108 -7.96 9.73 5.65
C ALA A 108 -7.38 10.21 4.32
N GLY A 109 -6.13 10.67 4.32
CA GLY A 109 -5.50 11.21 3.13
C GLY A 109 -3.99 11.31 3.26
N TYR A 110 -3.34 11.65 2.16
CA TYR A 110 -1.92 11.98 2.14
C TYR A 110 -1.73 13.48 2.20
N VAL A 111 -0.80 13.92 3.04
CA VAL A 111 -0.47 15.34 3.22
C VAL A 111 1.04 15.53 3.25
N GLY A 112 1.51 16.75 3.01
CA GLY A 112 2.89 17.15 3.29
C GLY A 112 3.05 17.41 4.78
N GLY A 113 4.15 16.92 5.34
CA GLY A 113 4.58 17.17 6.71
C GLY A 113 5.79 18.08 6.80
N PRO A 114 6.40 18.22 7.99
CA PRO A 114 7.67 18.89 8.17
C PRO A 114 8.76 18.29 7.26
N GLU A 115 9.74 19.10 6.85
CA GLU A 115 10.90 18.68 6.02
C GLU A 115 10.52 17.89 4.75
N ASP A 116 9.44 18.30 4.08
CA ASP A 116 8.94 17.66 2.86
C ASP A 116 8.55 16.16 3.03
N GLN A 117 8.34 15.71 4.26
CA GLN A 117 7.85 14.36 4.53
C GLN A 117 6.47 14.17 3.92
N ARG A 118 6.22 13.00 3.38
CA ARG A 118 4.88 12.59 2.94
C ARG A 118 4.23 11.80 4.07
N LEU A 119 3.13 12.32 4.60
CA LEU A 119 2.43 11.71 5.72
C LEU A 119 1.10 11.11 5.27
N ARG A 120 0.72 10.00 5.90
CA ARG A 120 -0.64 9.49 5.91
C ARG A 120 -1.34 10.05 7.14
N LEU A 121 -2.41 10.81 6.95
CA LEU A 121 -3.13 11.51 8.02
C LEU A 121 -4.54 10.98 8.12
N VAL A 122 -4.99 10.77 9.35
CA VAL A 122 -6.39 10.49 9.69
C VAL A 122 -6.88 11.58 10.61
N GLU A 123 -7.98 12.25 10.25
CA GLU A 123 -8.62 13.26 11.08
C GLU A 123 -10.07 12.91 11.38
N ARG A 124 -10.57 13.37 12.53
CA ARG A 124 -11.95 13.21 12.95
C ARG A 124 -12.45 14.44 13.70
N ASN A 125 -13.68 14.86 13.37
CA ASN A 125 -14.39 15.82 14.20
C ASN A 125 -15.01 15.14 15.41
N VAL A 126 -14.79 15.70 16.57
CA VAL A 126 -15.32 15.22 17.85
C VAL A 126 -16.11 16.35 18.47
N ASP A 127 -17.37 16.10 18.75
CA ASP A 127 -18.27 17.02 19.44
C ASP A 127 -18.46 16.52 20.87
N LEU A 128 -17.99 17.29 21.85
CA LEU A 128 -18.12 17.01 23.27
C LEU A 128 -19.19 17.87 23.95
N GLY A 129 -20.15 18.35 23.16
CA GLY A 129 -21.26 19.18 23.69
C GLY A 129 -20.77 20.48 24.32
N ASP A 130 -21.05 20.68 25.62
CA ASP A 130 -20.69 21.91 26.36
C ASP A 130 -19.15 22.11 26.47
N GLU A 131 -18.35 21.07 26.26
CA GLU A 131 -16.89 21.12 26.31
C GLU A 131 -16.27 21.60 25.00
N GLY A 132 -17.04 21.65 23.92
CA GLY A 132 -16.66 22.23 22.64
C GLY A 132 -16.45 21.22 21.49
N HIS A 133 -16.08 21.76 20.32
CA HIS A 133 -15.82 21.00 19.11
C HIS A 133 -14.31 20.88 18.90
N TYR A 134 -13.86 19.66 18.66
CA TYR A 134 -12.44 19.35 18.45
C TYR A 134 -12.24 18.69 17.12
N LEU A 135 -11.18 19.11 16.42
CA LEU A 135 -10.64 18.41 15.27
C LEU A 135 -9.38 17.66 15.73
N VAL A 136 -9.46 16.36 15.74
CA VAL A 136 -8.37 15.47 16.18
C VAL A 136 -7.73 14.86 14.95
N ALA A 137 -6.42 15.02 14.80
CA ALA A 137 -5.65 14.53 13.67
C ALA A 137 -4.44 13.71 14.15
N ILE A 138 -4.18 12.62 13.47
CA ILE A 138 -2.98 11.79 13.66
C ILE A 138 -2.38 11.50 12.29
N ALA A 139 -1.06 11.62 12.21
CA ALA A 139 -0.30 11.35 11.01
C ALA A 139 0.86 10.39 11.29
N GLY A 140 1.17 9.56 10.31
CA GLY A 140 2.32 8.68 10.30
C GLY A 140 3.07 8.78 8.97
N ASP A 141 4.37 8.44 8.97
CA ASP A 141 5.21 8.51 7.78
C ASP A 141 4.72 7.52 6.72
N ALA A 142 4.38 8.05 5.55
CA ALA A 142 3.97 7.25 4.39
C ALA A 142 5.11 6.42 3.79
N ALA A 143 6.36 6.66 4.18
CA ALA A 143 7.50 5.85 3.78
C ALA A 143 7.31 4.39 4.25
N GLU A 144 6.75 4.15 5.45
CA GLU A 144 6.45 2.80 5.94
C GLU A 144 5.55 2.03 4.96
N ILE A 145 4.52 2.68 4.40
CA ILE A 145 3.61 2.09 3.40
C ILE A 145 4.36 1.82 2.10
N SER A 146 5.19 2.77 1.68
CA SER A 146 5.94 2.69 0.41
C SER A 146 6.97 1.57 0.43
N ASP A 147 7.69 1.40 1.53
CA ASP A 147 8.73 0.38 1.69
C ASP A 147 8.14 -1.03 1.73
N GLU A 148 7.05 -1.21 2.48
CA GLU A 148 6.31 -2.47 2.53
C GLU A 148 5.80 -2.88 1.14
N THR A 149 5.17 -1.93 0.43
CA THR A 149 4.63 -2.16 -0.92
C THR A 149 5.75 -2.45 -1.93
N ARG A 150 6.87 -1.73 -1.84
CA ARG A 150 8.02 -1.92 -2.74
C ARG A 150 8.66 -3.30 -2.58
N SER A 151 8.80 -3.77 -1.36
CA SER A 151 9.33 -5.11 -1.07
C SER A 151 8.45 -6.19 -1.70
N PHE A 152 7.13 -6.05 -1.58
CA PHE A 152 6.17 -6.95 -2.22
C PHE A 152 6.25 -6.90 -3.75
N ASP A 153 6.27 -5.70 -4.34
CA ASP A 153 6.35 -5.52 -5.79
C ASP A 153 7.63 -6.14 -6.35
N GLN A 154 8.77 -5.99 -5.67
CA GLN A 154 10.02 -6.63 -6.06
C GLN A 154 9.91 -8.16 -6.05
N ALA A 155 9.37 -8.74 -4.98
CA ALA A 155 9.16 -10.18 -4.88
C ALA A 155 8.24 -10.69 -6.00
N LEU A 156 7.20 -9.94 -6.32
CA LEU A 156 6.23 -10.26 -7.37
C LEU A 156 6.89 -10.23 -8.76
N VAL A 157 7.69 -9.19 -9.07
CA VAL A 157 8.43 -9.08 -10.32
C VAL A 157 9.39 -10.25 -10.49
N VAL A 158 10.17 -10.61 -9.47
CA VAL A 158 11.10 -11.73 -9.51
C VAL A 158 10.36 -13.05 -9.76
N THR A 159 9.30 -13.31 -8.99
CA THR A 159 8.50 -14.53 -9.12
C THR A 159 7.89 -14.68 -10.51
N PHE A 160 7.29 -13.62 -11.04
CA PHE A 160 6.67 -13.64 -12.36
C PHE A 160 7.71 -13.74 -13.48
N SER A 161 8.90 -13.16 -13.32
CA SER A 161 10.00 -13.31 -14.27
C SER A 161 10.48 -14.75 -14.35
N ILE A 162 10.65 -15.42 -13.21
CA ILE A 162 11.02 -16.84 -13.16
C ILE A 162 9.93 -17.70 -13.81
N LEU A 163 8.67 -17.45 -13.46
CA LEU A 163 7.54 -18.18 -14.04
C LEU A 163 7.46 -18.01 -15.57
N ALA A 164 7.61 -16.78 -16.06
CA ALA A 164 7.63 -16.51 -17.50
C ALA A 164 8.80 -17.23 -18.20
N ALA A 165 9.98 -17.22 -17.61
CA ALA A 165 11.14 -17.94 -18.15
C ALA A 165 10.89 -19.45 -18.23
N VAL A 166 10.36 -20.06 -17.18
CA VAL A 166 10.01 -21.49 -17.16
C VAL A 166 8.98 -21.83 -18.22
N LEU A 167 7.93 -21.02 -18.35
CA LEU A 167 6.90 -21.22 -19.37
C LEU A 167 7.47 -21.12 -20.79
N LEU A 168 8.32 -20.14 -21.06
CA LEU A 168 8.98 -19.97 -22.36
C LEU A 168 9.89 -21.17 -22.68
N LEU A 169 10.69 -21.61 -21.72
CA LEU A 169 11.56 -22.77 -21.87
C LEU A 169 10.74 -24.05 -22.16
N THR A 170 9.70 -24.27 -21.38
CA THR A 170 8.82 -25.45 -21.55
C THR A 170 8.14 -25.43 -22.92
N THR A 171 7.58 -24.28 -23.32
CA THR A 171 6.94 -24.13 -24.62
C THR A 171 7.93 -24.36 -25.76
N THR A 172 9.13 -23.79 -25.68
CA THR A 172 10.20 -23.98 -26.68
C THR A 172 10.61 -25.44 -26.78
N PHE A 173 10.76 -26.08 -25.63
CA PHE A 173 11.11 -27.52 -25.57
C PHE A 173 10.01 -28.37 -26.22
N GLN A 174 8.74 -28.15 -25.87
CA GLN A 174 7.59 -28.86 -26.45
C GLN A 174 7.51 -28.70 -27.97
N VAL A 175 7.69 -27.47 -28.48
CA VAL A 175 7.65 -27.21 -29.92
C VAL A 175 8.83 -27.88 -30.62
N ARG A 176 10.04 -27.76 -30.07
CA ARG A 176 11.25 -28.26 -30.71
C ARG A 176 11.33 -29.78 -30.72
N PHE A 177 10.91 -30.41 -29.62
CA PHE A 177 10.98 -31.88 -29.50
C PHE A 177 9.69 -32.56 -29.90
N GLY A 178 8.52 -31.96 -29.68
CA GLY A 178 7.23 -32.52 -30.06
C GLY A 178 6.98 -32.53 -31.58
N LEU A 179 7.53 -31.55 -32.31
CA LEU A 179 7.39 -31.46 -33.79
C LEU A 179 8.55 -32.11 -34.56
N ALA A 180 9.64 -32.46 -33.89
CA ALA A 180 10.81 -33.12 -34.54
C ALA A 180 10.43 -34.44 -35.23
N PRO A 181 9.59 -35.34 -34.70
CA PRO A 181 9.17 -36.56 -35.37
C PRO A 181 8.40 -36.29 -36.67
N LEU A 182 7.55 -35.27 -36.71
CA LEU A 182 6.78 -34.93 -37.91
C LEU A 182 7.64 -34.46 -39.08
N LYS A 183 8.73 -33.72 -38.79
CA LYS A 183 9.69 -33.31 -39.83
C LYS A 183 10.41 -34.48 -40.44
N ARG A 184 10.75 -35.50 -39.66
CA ARG A 184 11.37 -36.74 -40.16
C ARG A 184 10.45 -37.51 -41.08
N ILE A 185 9.14 -37.54 -40.81
CA ILE A 185 8.14 -38.19 -41.67
C ILE A 185 7.99 -37.45 -43.00
N THR A 186 7.92 -36.10 -42.97
CA THR A 186 7.81 -35.29 -44.19
C THR A 186 9.07 -35.40 -45.06
N ASP A 187 10.25 -35.39 -44.45
CA ASP A 187 11.54 -35.55 -45.17
C ASP A 187 11.67 -36.97 -45.75
N GLY A 188 11.20 -37.98 -45.04
CA GLY A 188 11.17 -39.38 -45.55
C GLY A 188 10.19 -39.58 -46.71
N LEU A 189 9.02 -38.97 -46.67
CA LEU A 189 8.04 -38.97 -47.75
C LEU A 189 8.55 -38.23 -48.99
N ALA A 190 9.26 -37.12 -48.80
CA ALA A 190 9.89 -36.37 -49.87
C ALA A 190 11.01 -37.19 -50.56
N ALA A 191 11.78 -37.94 -49.77
CA ALA A 191 12.82 -38.84 -50.29
C ALA A 191 12.25 -40.01 -51.10
N ILE A 192 11.13 -40.58 -50.71
CA ILE A 192 10.42 -41.62 -51.47
C ILE A 192 9.86 -41.05 -52.77
N ARG A 193 9.28 -39.86 -52.74
CA ARG A 193 8.69 -39.20 -53.92
C ARG A 193 9.77 -38.79 -54.94
N SER A 194 10.98 -38.47 -54.49
CA SER A 194 12.13 -38.14 -55.35
C SER A 194 12.87 -39.35 -55.88
N GLY A 195 12.44 -40.56 -55.54
CA GLY A 195 13.09 -41.81 -55.98
C GLY A 195 14.43 -42.12 -55.33
N SER A 196 14.83 -41.40 -54.29
CA SER A 196 16.11 -41.57 -53.61
C SER A 196 16.06 -42.55 -52.44
N ALA A 197 14.86 -43.05 -52.03
CA ALA A 197 14.73 -44.11 -51.03
C ALA A 197 13.50 -44.98 -51.32
N GLU A 198 13.69 -46.30 -51.28
CA GLU A 198 12.63 -47.31 -51.55
C GLU A 198 11.76 -47.63 -50.33
N ARG A 199 12.23 -47.31 -49.10
CA ARG A 199 11.49 -47.50 -47.82
C ARG A 199 11.84 -46.46 -46.78
N LEU A 200 10.89 -46.15 -45.92
CA LEU A 200 11.13 -45.38 -44.72
C LEU A 200 12.01 -46.17 -43.74
N SER A 201 13.26 -45.78 -43.58
CA SER A 201 14.17 -46.34 -42.58
C SER A 201 14.16 -45.51 -41.33
N GLY A 202 13.56 -46.00 -40.25
CA GLY A 202 13.57 -45.40 -38.93
C GLY A 202 12.83 -46.24 -37.91
N LYS A 203 13.34 -46.31 -36.66
CA LYS A 203 12.56 -46.85 -35.53
C LYS A 203 11.45 -45.82 -35.19
N PHE A 204 10.25 -46.19 -35.47
CA PHE A 204 9.06 -45.46 -34.98
C PHE A 204 8.73 -45.94 -33.56
N PRO A 205 8.32 -45.04 -32.64
CA PRO A 205 7.88 -45.44 -31.31
C PRO A 205 6.58 -46.24 -31.34
#